data_b3c6c5065b6cf52bfe67797cbc39c1ed
#
_entry.id   b3c6c5065b6cf52bfe67797cbc39c1ed
#
_cell.length_a   1.000
_cell.length_b   1.000
_cell.length_c   1.000
_cell.angle_alpha   90.00
_cell.angle_beta   90.00
_cell.angle_gamma   90.00
#
_symmetry.space_group_name_H-M   'P 1'
#
loop_
_entity.id
_entity.type
_entity.pdbx_description
1 polymer ?
#
loop_
_entity_poly.entity_id
_entity_poly.type
_entity_poly.pdbx_seq_one_letter_code
_entity_poly.pdbx_strand_id
1 'polypeptide(L)'
;EKNYLDAFKKKYGDLCITYDTFRMNKKDLFKIYPRKNHRYKMGEETIIDTLILSKCNGLLFTRSNLISAAMLFSKKKQKYHEIFLGYNSRNKFVARWLWYIKCLLPKYLGGLRILR
;
A
#
# COMPACT_ATOMS: atom_id res chain seq x y z
N GLU A 1 7.37 0.82 6.03
CA GLU A 1 6.07 1.47 6.26
C GLU A 1 6.16 2.57 7.31
N LYS A 2 6.82 2.33 8.46
CA LYS A 2 6.99 3.37 9.50
C LYS A 2 7.71 4.62 8.96
N ASN A 3 8.76 4.45 8.17
CA ASN A 3 9.51 5.56 7.57
C ASN A 3 8.65 6.46 6.68
N TYR A 4 7.68 5.90 5.95
CA TYR A 4 6.74 6.68 5.15
C TYR A 4 5.81 7.50 6.04
N LEU A 5 5.29 6.89 7.10
CA LEU A 5 4.43 7.58 8.05
C LEU A 5 5.17 8.76 8.70
N ASP A 6 6.42 8.56 9.12
CA ASP A 6 7.24 9.61 9.72
C ASP A 6 7.49 10.76 8.74
N ALA A 7 7.74 10.44 7.46
CA ALA A 7 7.88 11.43 6.38
C ALA A 7 6.58 12.23 6.16
N PHE A 8 5.42 11.56 6.18
CA PHE A 8 4.11 12.24 6.07
C PHE A 8 3.81 13.12 7.29
N LYS A 9 4.06 12.64 8.50
CA LYS A 9 3.92 13.44 9.72
C LYS A 9 4.82 14.66 9.71
N LYS A 10 6.08 14.51 9.27
CA LYS A 10 7.02 15.63 9.14
C LYS A 10 6.52 16.69 8.16
N LYS A 11 5.87 16.26 7.05
CA LYS A 11 5.41 17.18 5.99
C LYS A 11 4.07 17.83 6.31
N TYR A 12 3.14 17.11 6.91
CA TYR A 12 1.74 17.52 7.06
C TYR A 12 1.33 17.77 8.51
N GLY A 13 2.20 17.46 9.49
CA GLY A 13 1.95 17.72 10.90
C GLY A 13 0.63 17.11 11.38
N ASP A 14 -0.18 17.91 12.05
CA ASP A 14 -1.47 17.53 12.66
C ASP A 14 -2.55 17.16 11.63
N LEU A 15 -2.34 17.48 10.35
CA LEU A 15 -3.24 17.04 9.27
C LEU A 15 -3.08 15.55 8.96
N CYS A 16 -1.99 14.91 9.43
CA CYS A 16 -1.73 13.49 9.25
C CYS A 16 -2.36 12.68 10.38
N ILE A 17 -3.62 12.32 10.23
CA ILE A 17 -4.35 11.49 11.20
C ILE A 17 -4.00 10.03 11.00
N THR A 18 -3.57 9.36 12.08
CA THR A 18 -3.26 7.93 12.07
C THR A 18 -3.80 7.29 13.35
N TYR A 19 -4.15 6.02 13.28
CA TYR A 19 -4.47 5.24 14.47
C TYR A 19 -3.34 4.24 14.78
N ASP A 20 -3.30 3.75 16.01
CA ASP A 20 -2.25 2.84 16.46
C ASP A 20 -2.47 1.45 15.85
N THR A 21 -1.58 1.08 14.94
CA THR A 21 -1.51 -0.24 14.32
C THR A 21 -0.09 -0.74 14.30
N PHE A 22 0.07 -2.05 14.21
CA PHE A 22 1.37 -2.65 14.10
C PHE A 22 2.01 -2.35 12.74
N ARG A 23 3.14 -1.64 12.75
CA ARG A 23 3.88 -1.25 11.55
C ARG A 23 5.33 -1.73 11.63
N MET A 24 5.79 -2.39 10.59
CA MET A 24 7.17 -2.85 10.46
C MET A 24 7.88 -2.20 9.27
N ASN A 25 9.19 -2.03 9.41
CA ASN A 25 10.06 -1.60 8.31
C ASN A 25 10.63 -2.78 7.50
N LYS A 26 10.42 -4.02 7.96
CA LYS A 26 10.97 -5.24 7.34
C LYS A 26 9.95 -5.94 6.45
N LYS A 27 10.45 -6.60 5.39
CA LYS A 27 9.61 -7.30 4.39
C LYS A 27 8.93 -8.59 4.91
N ASP A 28 9.26 -9.05 6.11
CA ASP A 28 8.84 -10.36 6.63
C ASP A 28 7.63 -10.31 7.58
N LEU A 29 6.74 -9.33 7.38
CA LEU A 29 5.55 -9.13 8.21
C LEU A 29 4.71 -10.41 8.41
N PHE A 30 4.63 -11.25 7.39
CA PHE A 30 3.86 -12.50 7.44
C PHE A 30 4.62 -13.68 8.04
N LYS A 31 5.93 -13.58 8.19
CA LYS A 31 6.80 -14.67 8.71
C LYS A 31 7.15 -14.49 10.17
N ILE A 32 7.10 -13.28 10.67
CA ILE A 32 7.45 -12.93 12.05
C ILE A 32 6.16 -12.75 12.84
N TYR A 33 6.09 -13.34 14.02
CA TYR A 33 4.95 -13.25 14.95
C TYR A 33 5.32 -12.45 16.20
N PRO A 34 5.48 -11.12 16.10
CA PRO A 34 6.00 -10.29 17.22
C PRO A 34 5.01 -10.09 18.35
N ARG A 35 3.74 -10.50 18.19
CA ARG A 35 2.67 -10.36 19.20
C ARG A 35 1.76 -11.59 19.21
N LYS A 36 1.11 -11.82 20.36
CA LYS A 36 0.10 -12.89 20.51
C LYS A 36 -1.04 -12.66 19.49
N ASN A 37 -1.48 -13.74 18.84
CA ASN A 37 -2.53 -13.72 17.81
C ASN A 37 -2.24 -12.77 16.64
N HIS A 38 -0.97 -12.67 16.23
CA HIS A 38 -0.51 -11.70 15.23
C HIS A 38 -1.32 -11.73 13.94
N ARG A 39 -1.58 -12.92 13.37
CA ARG A 39 -2.37 -13.06 12.12
C ARG A 39 -3.80 -12.58 12.27
N TYR A 40 -4.45 -12.92 13.38
CA TYR A 40 -5.80 -12.47 13.68
C TYR A 40 -5.86 -10.94 13.76
N LYS A 41 -4.96 -10.35 14.54
CA LYS A 41 -4.88 -8.89 14.69
C LYS A 41 -4.57 -8.18 13.37
N MET A 42 -3.73 -8.75 12.51
CA MET A 42 -3.50 -8.22 11.17
C MET A 42 -4.77 -8.23 10.31
N GLY A 43 -5.56 -9.31 10.38
CA GLY A 43 -6.84 -9.39 9.69
C GLY A 43 -7.83 -8.32 10.19
N GLU A 44 -7.94 -8.17 11.49
CA GLU A 44 -8.76 -7.14 12.13
C GLU A 44 -8.35 -5.72 11.70
N GLU A 45 -7.05 -5.40 11.76
CA GLU A 45 -6.49 -4.12 11.30
C GLU A 45 -6.76 -3.88 9.81
N THR A 46 -6.67 -4.92 8.99
CA THR A 46 -6.98 -4.83 7.54
C THR A 46 -8.46 -4.49 7.30
N ILE A 47 -9.37 -5.08 8.09
CA ILE A 47 -10.81 -4.77 8.00
C ILE A 47 -11.06 -3.32 8.44
N ILE A 48 -10.44 -2.88 9.52
CA ILE A 48 -10.55 -1.49 10.01
C ILE A 48 -10.04 -0.53 8.94
N ASP A 49 -8.87 -0.77 8.36
CA ASP A 49 -8.33 0.04 7.24
C ASP A 49 -9.30 0.11 6.06
N THR A 50 -9.88 -1.03 5.67
CA THR A 50 -10.85 -1.10 4.59
C THR A 50 -12.08 -0.23 4.86
N LEU A 51 -12.61 -0.31 6.08
CA LEU A 51 -13.78 0.47 6.50
C LEU A 51 -13.48 1.97 6.59
N ILE A 52 -12.32 2.35 7.10
CA ILE A 52 -11.86 3.76 7.12
C ILE A 52 -11.76 4.28 5.69
N LEU A 53 -11.06 3.56 4.81
CA LEU A 53 -10.89 3.95 3.42
C LEU A 53 -12.23 4.05 2.69
N SER A 54 -13.21 3.19 3.00
CA SER A 54 -14.55 3.25 2.40
C SER A 54 -15.33 4.53 2.77
N LYS A 55 -14.97 5.18 3.89
CA LYS A 55 -15.60 6.43 4.36
C LYS A 55 -14.87 7.69 3.88
N CYS A 56 -13.66 7.58 3.33
CA CYS A 56 -12.90 8.72 2.83
C CYS A 56 -13.56 9.33 1.59
N ASN A 57 -13.44 10.66 1.42
CA ASN A 57 -13.94 11.36 0.24
C ASN A 57 -13.02 11.20 -0.98
N GLY A 58 -11.75 10.89 -0.75
CA GLY A 58 -10.74 10.65 -1.79
C GLY A 58 -9.74 9.59 -1.39
N LEU A 59 -9.24 8.85 -2.39
CA LEU A 59 -8.25 7.80 -2.22
C LEU A 59 -7.05 8.07 -3.13
N LEU A 60 -5.85 8.02 -2.54
CA LEU A 60 -4.59 7.98 -3.27
C LEU A 60 -3.95 6.61 -3.02
N PHE A 61 -3.79 5.79 -4.06
CA PHE A 61 -3.45 4.40 -3.86
C PHE A 61 -2.66 3.77 -5.02
N THR A 62 -2.04 2.65 -4.73
CA THR A 62 -1.61 1.67 -5.72
C THR A 62 -2.61 0.52 -5.76
N ARG A 63 -2.78 -0.13 -6.89
CA ARG A 63 -3.76 -1.19 -7.08
C ARG A 63 -3.54 -2.34 -6.07
N SER A 64 -4.56 -2.63 -5.27
CA SER A 64 -4.57 -3.72 -4.29
C SER A 64 -6.00 -4.23 -4.02
N ASN A 65 -6.12 -5.44 -3.50
CA ASN A 65 -7.41 -6.03 -3.14
C ASN A 65 -8.10 -5.24 -2.01
N LEU A 66 -7.33 -4.68 -1.09
CA LEU A 66 -7.85 -3.86 0.01
C LEU A 66 -8.57 -2.62 -0.52
N ILE A 67 -8.00 -1.93 -1.49
CA ILE A 67 -8.62 -0.77 -2.13
C ILE A 67 -9.89 -1.16 -2.90
N SER A 68 -9.86 -2.28 -3.60
CA SER A 68 -11.05 -2.80 -4.31
C SER A 68 -12.19 -3.09 -3.33
N ALA A 69 -11.89 -3.70 -2.18
CA ALA A 69 -12.87 -3.92 -1.13
C ALA A 69 -13.40 -2.59 -0.53
N ALA A 70 -12.50 -1.63 -0.25
CA ALA A 70 -12.90 -0.32 0.26
C ALA A 70 -13.85 0.43 -0.69
N MET A 71 -13.60 0.35 -2.00
CA MET A 71 -14.49 0.92 -3.02
C MET A 71 -15.86 0.24 -3.06
N LEU A 72 -15.91 -1.09 -2.90
CA LEU A 72 -17.17 -1.85 -2.83
C LEU A 72 -18.02 -1.48 -1.60
N PHE A 73 -17.38 -1.27 -0.46
CA PHE A 73 -18.05 -0.86 0.78
C PHE A 73 -18.41 0.63 0.83
N SER A 74 -17.88 1.43 -0.09
CA SER A 74 -18.17 2.86 -0.13
C SER A 74 -19.59 3.11 -0.60
N LYS A 75 -20.38 3.80 0.22
CA LYS A 75 -21.73 4.29 -0.13
C LYS A 75 -21.70 5.61 -0.91
N LYS A 76 -20.54 6.24 -1.03
CA LYS A 76 -20.35 7.55 -1.64
C LYS A 76 -19.47 7.42 -2.88
N LYS A 77 -19.71 8.32 -3.86
CA LYS A 77 -18.78 8.47 -4.98
C LYS A 77 -17.48 9.11 -4.49
N GLN A 78 -16.42 8.33 -4.40
CA GLN A 78 -15.11 8.79 -3.98
C GLN A 78 -14.33 9.34 -5.17
N LYS A 79 -13.51 10.37 -4.93
CA LYS A 79 -12.46 10.80 -5.86
C LYS A 79 -11.25 9.89 -5.63
N TYR A 80 -10.66 9.35 -6.69
CA TYR A 80 -9.49 8.49 -6.55
C TYR A 80 -8.42 8.80 -7.59
N HIS A 81 -7.18 8.67 -7.14
CA HIS A 81 -5.99 8.79 -7.97
C HIS A 81 -5.13 7.54 -7.80
N GLU A 82 -5.00 6.76 -8.86
CA GLU A 82 -4.17 5.55 -8.89
C GLU A 82 -2.72 5.93 -9.22
N ILE A 83 -1.79 5.57 -8.33
CA ILE A 83 -0.35 5.72 -8.57
C ILE A 83 0.12 4.50 -9.38
N PHE A 84 0.54 4.74 -10.60
CA PHE A 84 1.07 3.69 -11.47
C PHE A 84 2.56 3.47 -11.18
N LEU A 85 2.90 2.29 -10.67
CA LEU A 85 4.28 1.89 -10.40
C LEU A 85 5.00 1.35 -11.66
N GLY A 86 4.50 1.64 -12.83
CA GLY A 86 5.11 1.30 -14.13
C GLY A 86 4.89 -0.14 -14.61
N TYR A 87 4.83 -1.13 -13.71
CA TYR A 87 4.48 -2.52 -14.04
C TYR A 87 2.97 -2.80 -13.88
N ASN A 88 2.20 -1.87 -13.31
CA ASN A 88 0.74 -1.95 -13.16
C ASN A 88 0.01 -1.40 -14.40
N SER A 89 0.48 -1.71 -15.60
CA SER A 89 -0.22 -1.35 -16.83
C SER A 89 -1.54 -2.12 -16.96
N ARG A 90 -2.58 -1.50 -17.53
CA ARG A 90 -3.85 -2.16 -17.86
C ARG A 90 -3.67 -3.32 -18.86
N ASN A 91 -2.66 -3.23 -19.70
CA ASN A 91 -2.31 -4.28 -20.64
C ASN A 91 -1.33 -5.26 -19.97
N LYS A 92 -1.75 -6.53 -19.82
CA LYS A 92 -0.96 -7.59 -19.17
C LYS A 92 0.41 -7.82 -19.84
N PHE A 93 0.48 -7.73 -21.17
CA PHE A 93 1.73 -7.90 -21.90
C PHE A 93 2.70 -6.74 -21.64
N VAL A 94 2.20 -5.50 -21.70
CA VAL A 94 2.99 -4.31 -21.38
C VAL A 94 3.45 -4.32 -19.92
N ALA A 95 2.58 -4.71 -18.99
CA ALA A 95 2.93 -4.84 -17.58
C ALA A 95 4.06 -5.85 -17.36
N ARG A 96 3.99 -7.00 -18.03
CA ARG A 96 5.01 -8.05 -17.96
C ARG A 96 6.36 -7.57 -18.53
N TRP A 97 6.36 -6.92 -19.68
CA TRP A 97 7.55 -6.37 -20.32
C TRP A 97 8.20 -5.27 -19.46
N LEU A 98 7.41 -4.34 -18.96
CA LEU A 98 7.89 -3.28 -18.06
C LEU A 98 8.47 -3.84 -16.77
N TRP A 99 7.91 -4.94 -16.24
CA TRP A 99 8.47 -5.60 -15.09
C TRP A 99 9.86 -6.19 -15.36
N TYR A 100 10.03 -6.90 -16.47
CA TYR A 100 11.34 -7.43 -16.88
C TYR A 100 12.36 -6.32 -17.09
N ILE A 101 12.00 -5.25 -17.81
CA ILE A 101 12.88 -4.10 -18.02
C ILE A 101 13.31 -3.51 -16.67
N LYS A 102 12.37 -3.31 -15.74
CA LYS A 102 12.70 -2.79 -14.41
C LYS A 102 13.56 -3.72 -13.56
N CYS A 103 13.45 -5.03 -13.75
CA CYS A 103 14.35 -5.99 -13.10
C CYS A 103 15.79 -5.92 -13.62
N LEU A 104 15.98 -5.52 -14.88
CA LEU A 104 17.30 -5.39 -15.52
C LEU A 104 17.93 -4.02 -15.26
N LEU A 105 17.13 -2.98 -15.05
CA LEU A 105 17.62 -1.63 -14.84
C LEU A 105 18.23 -1.46 -13.43
N PRO A 106 19.33 -0.71 -13.32
CA PRO A 106 19.89 -0.35 -12.05
C PRO A 106 18.96 0.62 -11.29
N LYS A 107 19.07 0.64 -9.96
CA LYS A 107 18.17 1.38 -9.07
C LYS A 107 18.12 2.89 -9.36
N TYR A 108 19.23 3.49 -9.78
CA TYR A 108 19.31 4.92 -10.12
C TYR A 108 18.55 5.29 -11.40
N LEU A 109 18.24 4.31 -12.26
CA LEU A 109 17.37 4.45 -13.43
C LEU A 109 15.94 3.98 -13.19
N GLY A 110 15.52 3.87 -11.92
CA GLY A 110 14.18 3.43 -11.55
C GLY A 110 13.97 1.91 -11.61
N GLY A 111 15.04 1.13 -11.64
CA GLY A 111 14.97 -0.32 -11.63
C GLY A 111 14.57 -0.90 -10.27
N LEU A 112 14.03 -2.12 -10.31
CA LEU A 112 13.72 -2.92 -9.13
C LEU A 112 14.94 -3.79 -8.82
N ARG A 113 15.65 -3.51 -7.73
CA ARG A 113 16.67 -4.43 -7.23
C ARG A 113 15.96 -5.61 -6.57
N ILE A 114 15.76 -6.69 -7.32
CA ILE A 114 15.38 -7.96 -6.73
C ILE A 114 16.63 -8.46 -6.01
N LEU A 115 16.65 -8.24 -4.69
CA LEU A 115 17.64 -8.90 -3.84
C LEU A 115 17.33 -10.40 -3.89
N ARG A 116 18.21 -11.16 -4.52
CA ARG A 116 18.30 -12.61 -4.35
C ARG A 116 18.73 -12.93 -2.94
#